data_67ba57ba5e0c6b4c42c9ac9c9550a4fe
#
_entry.id   67ba57ba5e0c6b4c42c9ac9c9550a4fe
#
_cell.length_a   1.000
_cell.length_b   1.000
_cell.length_c   1.000
_cell.angle_alpha   90.00
_cell.angle_beta   90.00
_cell.angle_gamma   90.00
#
_symmetry.space_group_name_H-M   'P 1'
#
loop_
_entity.id
_entity.type
_entity.pdbx_description
1 polymer ?
#
loop_
_entity_poly.entity_id
_entity_poly.type
_entity_poly.pdbx_seq_one_letter_code
_entity_poly.pdbx_strand_id
1 'polypeptide(L)'
;MRRQTEAWLASARDDLRVVEEILDNEELTNMVAFHCQQAVEKSFKAVLEEYDQLVPRTHDLITLRTLTEKHIRVTVEPDILNQMNDLYVDSRYPSDFGLLPGGKPPQDLAQEMYNSACKIHESIGKSIDQQEGNPNDED
;
A
#
# COMPACT_ATOMS: atom_id res chain seq x y z
N MET A 1 14.37 2.73 13.77
CA MET A 1 13.57 1.86 12.89
C MET A 1 14.22 0.49 12.77
N ARG A 2 13.43 -0.55 12.95
CA ARG A 2 13.95 -1.93 12.87
C ARG A 2 14.36 -2.25 11.43
N ARG A 3 15.33 -3.16 11.27
CA ARG A 3 15.83 -3.53 9.94
C ARG A 3 14.72 -4.08 9.03
N GLN A 4 13.85 -4.94 9.58
CA GLN A 4 12.75 -5.49 8.79
C GLN A 4 11.71 -4.45 8.43
N THR A 5 11.49 -3.46 9.29
CA THR A 5 10.63 -2.32 8.99
C THR A 5 11.16 -1.55 7.79
N GLU A 6 12.45 -1.26 7.79
CA GLU A 6 13.10 -0.58 6.66
C GLU A 6 12.99 -1.38 5.37
N ALA A 7 13.14 -2.71 5.47
CA ALA A 7 13.03 -3.58 4.30
C ALA A 7 11.63 -3.53 3.69
N TRP A 8 10.58 -3.56 4.51
CA TRP A 8 9.21 -3.44 4.02
C TRP A 8 8.97 -2.09 3.35
N LEU A 9 9.43 -1.00 3.97
CA LEU A 9 9.24 0.35 3.42
C LEU A 9 10.03 0.54 2.13
N ALA A 10 11.25 -0.01 2.05
CA ALA A 10 12.06 0.06 0.83
C ALA A 10 11.40 -0.71 -0.32
N SER A 11 10.85 -1.89 -0.03
CA SER A 11 10.14 -2.69 -1.03
C SER A 11 8.88 -1.98 -1.52
N ALA A 12 8.14 -1.35 -0.60
CA ALA A 12 6.97 -0.54 -0.96
C ALA A 12 7.37 0.62 -1.87
N ARG A 13 8.49 1.28 -1.57
CA ARG A 13 9.00 2.38 -2.38
C ARG A 13 9.34 1.92 -3.79
N ASP A 14 9.93 0.73 -3.93
CA ASP A 14 10.23 0.17 -5.24
C ASP A 14 8.96 -0.03 -6.07
N ASP A 15 7.88 -0.49 -5.44
CA ASP A 15 6.60 -0.60 -6.13
C ASP A 15 6.10 0.76 -6.62
N LEU A 16 6.23 1.80 -5.80
CA LEU A 16 5.83 3.16 -6.18
C LEU A 16 6.68 3.70 -7.32
N ARG A 17 7.97 3.36 -7.35
CA ARG A 17 8.86 3.76 -8.44
C ARG A 17 8.48 3.10 -9.76
N VAL A 18 8.06 1.84 -9.71
CA VAL A 18 7.54 1.17 -10.91
C VAL A 18 6.31 1.92 -11.41
N VAL A 19 5.39 2.30 -10.50
CA VAL A 19 4.19 3.04 -10.88
C VAL A 19 4.55 4.36 -11.56
N GLU A 20 5.53 5.10 -11.04
CA GLU A 20 5.98 6.37 -11.62
C GLU A 20 6.37 6.20 -13.09
N GLU A 21 7.02 5.08 -13.42
CA GLU A 21 7.48 4.82 -14.78
C GLU A 21 6.35 4.47 -15.76
N ILE A 22 5.23 3.94 -15.25
CA ILE A 22 4.14 3.44 -16.10
C ILE A 22 2.84 4.22 -15.97
N LEU A 23 2.79 5.23 -15.08
CA LEU A 23 1.55 5.91 -14.71
C LEU A 23 0.82 6.53 -15.91
N ASP A 24 1.55 7.07 -16.87
CA ASP A 24 0.98 7.72 -18.05
C ASP A 24 0.62 6.76 -19.18
N ASN A 25 0.90 5.47 -19.02
CA ASN A 25 0.61 4.48 -20.05
C ASN A 25 -0.75 3.86 -19.82
N GLU A 26 -1.72 4.22 -20.65
CA GLU A 26 -3.09 3.74 -20.55
C GLU A 26 -3.24 2.22 -20.63
N GLU A 27 -2.29 1.55 -21.25
CA GLU A 27 -2.33 0.10 -21.41
C GLU A 27 -1.86 -0.64 -20.16
N LEU A 28 -1.24 0.09 -19.21
CA LEU A 28 -0.63 -0.51 -18.03
C LEU A 28 -1.35 -0.12 -16.73
N THR A 29 -2.58 0.40 -16.80
CA THR A 29 -3.33 0.81 -15.61
C THR A 29 -3.60 -0.34 -14.64
N ASN A 30 -3.72 -1.57 -15.15
CA ASN A 30 -3.84 -2.76 -14.31
C ASN A 30 -2.57 -3.01 -13.50
N MET A 31 -1.40 -2.73 -14.07
CA MET A 31 -0.13 -2.86 -13.36
C MET A 31 0.07 -1.74 -12.35
N VAL A 32 -0.45 -0.54 -12.64
CA VAL A 32 -0.50 0.54 -11.65
C VAL A 32 -1.28 0.07 -10.43
N ALA A 33 -2.47 -0.49 -10.64
CA ALA A 33 -3.30 -0.99 -9.54
C ALA A 33 -2.58 -2.09 -8.75
N PHE A 34 -1.95 -3.02 -9.43
CA PHE A 34 -1.20 -4.11 -8.78
C PHE A 34 -0.09 -3.57 -7.87
N HIS A 35 0.76 -2.69 -8.40
CA HIS A 35 1.89 -2.17 -7.64
C HIS A 35 1.47 -1.19 -6.54
N CYS A 36 0.39 -0.45 -6.73
CA CYS A 36 -0.17 0.38 -5.66
C CYS A 36 -0.66 -0.46 -4.50
N GLN A 37 -1.38 -1.56 -4.79
CA GLN A 37 -1.82 -2.50 -3.76
C GLN A 37 -0.61 -3.06 -3.00
N GLN A 38 0.43 -3.48 -3.72
CA GLN A 38 1.63 -4.01 -3.09
C GLN A 38 2.32 -2.98 -2.21
N ALA A 39 2.41 -1.73 -2.67
CA ALA A 39 3.02 -0.65 -1.89
C ALA A 39 2.27 -0.41 -0.57
N VAL A 40 0.94 -0.38 -0.61
CA VAL A 40 0.11 -0.18 0.58
C VAL A 40 0.21 -1.37 1.52
N GLU A 41 0.12 -2.59 0.99
CA GLU A 41 0.28 -3.83 1.78
C GLU A 41 1.60 -3.82 2.56
N LYS A 42 2.69 -3.54 1.87
CA LYS A 42 4.03 -3.54 2.47
C LYS A 42 4.19 -2.40 3.48
N SER A 43 3.59 -1.25 3.22
CA SER A 43 3.62 -0.13 4.17
C SER A 43 2.90 -0.49 5.48
N PHE A 44 1.74 -1.13 5.41
CA PHE A 44 1.03 -1.60 6.60
C PHE A 44 1.84 -2.68 7.34
N LYS A 45 2.44 -3.61 6.60
CA LYS A 45 3.25 -4.67 7.20
C LYS A 45 4.49 -4.10 7.90
N ALA A 46 5.05 -3.00 7.39
CA ALA A 46 6.14 -2.29 8.05
C ALA A 46 5.76 -1.83 9.45
N VAL A 47 4.55 -1.32 9.63
CA VAL A 47 4.06 -0.90 10.95
C VAL A 47 4.00 -2.08 11.90
N LEU A 48 3.44 -3.21 11.45
CA LEU A 48 3.32 -4.39 12.30
C LEU A 48 4.71 -4.91 12.71
N GLU A 49 5.66 -4.87 11.80
CA GLU A 49 7.05 -5.25 12.08
C GLU A 49 7.67 -4.32 13.12
N GLU A 50 7.46 -3.01 12.99
CA GLU A 50 8.04 -2.03 13.91
C GLU A 50 7.52 -2.19 15.35
N TYR A 51 6.25 -2.58 15.50
CA TYR A 51 5.64 -2.79 16.81
C TYR A 51 5.69 -4.25 17.26
N ASP A 52 6.59 -5.03 16.66
CA ASP A 52 6.85 -6.44 17.04
C ASP A 52 5.59 -7.31 17.02
N GLN A 53 4.72 -7.05 16.06
CA GLN A 53 3.51 -7.84 15.85
C GLN A 53 3.75 -8.94 14.84
N LEU A 54 3.00 -10.02 14.94
CA LEU A 54 3.02 -11.06 13.91
C LEU A 54 2.51 -10.47 12.59
N VAL A 55 3.32 -10.55 11.54
CA VAL A 55 2.93 -10.06 10.22
C VAL A 55 2.12 -11.15 9.51
N PRO A 56 0.81 -10.94 9.30
CA PRO A 56 -0.01 -11.97 8.66
C PRO A 56 0.32 -12.11 7.17
N ARG A 57 0.04 -13.29 6.62
CA ARG A 57 0.27 -13.58 5.20
C ARG A 57 -0.89 -13.12 4.32
N THR A 58 -1.71 -12.23 4.79
CA THR A 58 -2.84 -11.71 4.04
C THR A 58 -2.41 -10.62 3.06
N HIS A 59 -3.15 -10.50 1.95
CA HIS A 59 -3.04 -9.39 1.00
C HIS A 59 -4.20 -8.40 1.16
N ASP A 60 -5.11 -8.66 2.09
CA ASP A 60 -6.30 -7.84 2.29
C ASP A 60 -5.93 -6.54 3.00
N LEU A 61 -6.04 -5.43 2.28
CA LEU A 61 -5.69 -4.10 2.81
C LEU A 61 -6.59 -3.66 3.95
N ILE A 62 -7.85 -4.07 3.96
CA ILE A 62 -8.78 -3.69 5.03
C ILE A 62 -8.37 -4.38 6.34
N THR A 63 -8.05 -5.66 6.29
CA THR A 63 -7.55 -6.39 7.45
C THR A 63 -6.25 -5.76 7.97
N LEU A 64 -5.32 -5.49 7.07
CA LEU A 64 -4.03 -4.89 7.44
C LEU A 64 -4.19 -3.49 8.04
N ARG A 65 -5.10 -2.69 7.48
CA ARG A 65 -5.41 -1.36 8.03
C ARG A 65 -5.91 -1.46 9.46
N THR A 66 -6.84 -2.38 9.72
CA THR A 66 -7.40 -2.59 11.06
C THR A 66 -6.30 -2.90 12.07
N LEU A 67 -5.37 -3.78 11.70
CA LEU A 67 -4.25 -4.14 12.57
C LEU A 67 -3.28 -2.97 12.75
N THR A 68 -3.00 -2.24 11.69
CA THR A 68 -2.09 -1.09 11.69
C THR A 68 -2.61 0.04 12.58
N GLU A 69 -3.92 0.30 12.54
CA GLU A 69 -4.54 1.40 13.31
C GLU A 69 -4.50 1.19 14.82
N LYS A 70 -4.17 0.00 15.28
CA LYS A 70 -3.92 -0.24 16.70
C LYS A 70 -2.66 0.47 17.19
N HIS A 71 -1.79 0.88 16.28
CA HIS A 71 -0.48 1.44 16.61
C HIS A 71 -0.29 2.86 16.08
N ILE A 72 -0.76 3.14 14.87
CA ILE A 72 -0.67 4.47 14.26
C ILE A 72 -1.97 4.82 13.55
N ARG A 73 -2.20 6.11 13.38
CA ARG A 73 -3.38 6.60 12.65
C ARG A 73 -3.11 6.53 11.14
N VAL A 74 -4.08 5.97 10.41
CA VAL A 74 -4.03 5.92 8.95
C VAL A 74 -5.20 6.68 8.38
N THR A 75 -4.91 7.75 7.63
CA THR A 75 -5.93 8.57 6.98
C THR A 75 -6.01 8.19 5.51
N VAL A 76 -7.03 7.42 5.16
CA VAL A 76 -7.28 6.99 3.78
C VAL A 76 -8.76 6.66 3.64
N GLU A 77 -9.32 6.94 2.45
CA GLU A 77 -10.69 6.57 2.14
C GLU A 77 -10.82 5.05 2.04
N PRO A 78 -11.78 4.42 2.77
CA PRO A 78 -11.93 2.96 2.70
C PRO A 78 -12.22 2.44 1.29
N ASP A 79 -12.93 3.22 0.48
CA ASP A 79 -13.30 2.82 -0.87
C ASP A 79 -12.08 2.58 -1.76
N ILE A 80 -11.04 3.40 -1.63
CA ILE A 80 -9.84 3.23 -2.45
C ILE A 80 -9.09 1.94 -2.09
N LEU A 81 -9.09 1.56 -0.82
CA LEU A 81 -8.48 0.30 -0.40
C LEU A 81 -9.26 -0.90 -0.93
N ASN A 82 -10.59 -0.83 -0.92
CA ASN A 82 -11.43 -1.89 -1.50
C ASN A 82 -11.20 -2.01 -3.00
N GLN A 83 -11.07 -0.89 -3.71
CA GLN A 83 -10.78 -0.89 -5.14
C GLN A 83 -9.42 -1.51 -5.43
N MET A 84 -8.40 -1.19 -4.63
CA MET A 84 -7.08 -1.80 -4.76
C MET A 84 -7.13 -3.30 -4.55
N ASN A 85 -7.87 -3.78 -3.53
CA ASN A 85 -8.04 -5.21 -3.28
C ASN A 85 -8.65 -5.91 -4.49
N ASP A 86 -9.73 -5.37 -5.02
CA ASP A 86 -10.47 -5.97 -6.14
C ASP A 86 -9.62 -6.02 -7.39
N LEU A 87 -8.94 -4.91 -7.70
CA LEU A 87 -8.10 -4.82 -8.91
C LEU A 87 -6.83 -5.64 -8.79
N TYR A 88 -6.32 -5.85 -7.57
CA TYR A 88 -5.20 -6.76 -7.34
C TYR A 88 -5.57 -8.18 -7.72
N VAL A 89 -6.76 -8.64 -7.33
CA VAL A 89 -7.25 -9.97 -7.71
C VAL A 89 -7.41 -10.05 -9.24
N ASP A 90 -8.04 -9.04 -9.86
CA ASP A 90 -8.25 -9.01 -11.30
C ASP A 90 -6.95 -9.02 -12.08
N SER A 91 -5.90 -8.34 -11.61
CA SER A 91 -4.62 -8.30 -12.31
C SER A 91 -3.90 -9.64 -12.28
N ARG A 92 -4.17 -10.48 -11.28
CA ARG A 92 -3.57 -11.83 -11.15
C ARG A 92 -4.29 -12.88 -12.00
N TYR A 93 -5.56 -12.64 -12.31
CA TYR A 93 -6.40 -13.58 -13.03
C TYR A 93 -6.97 -12.89 -14.27
N PRO A 94 -6.23 -12.90 -15.39
CA PRO A 94 -6.70 -12.23 -16.60
C PRO A 94 -7.95 -12.88 -17.17
N SER A 95 -8.74 -12.08 -17.86
CA SER A 95 -9.94 -12.42 -18.63
C SER A 95 -11.23 -12.55 -17.82
N ASP A 96 -11.92 -13.67 -17.89
CA ASP A 96 -13.37 -13.79 -17.64
C ASP A 96 -13.81 -13.55 -16.20
N PHE A 97 -12.89 -13.43 -15.27
CA PHE A 97 -13.20 -13.22 -13.85
C PHE A 97 -12.97 -11.78 -13.39
N GLY A 98 -12.57 -10.89 -14.32
CA GLY A 98 -12.31 -9.50 -13.98
C GLY A 98 -13.59 -8.71 -13.73
N LEU A 99 -13.54 -7.75 -12.79
CA LEU A 99 -14.66 -6.87 -12.48
C LEU A 99 -14.82 -5.73 -13.51
N LEU A 100 -13.78 -5.47 -14.30
CA LEU A 100 -13.75 -4.41 -15.29
C LEU A 100 -13.60 -4.98 -16.69
N PRO A 101 -14.27 -4.39 -17.68
CA PRO A 101 -14.06 -4.79 -19.08
C PRO A 101 -12.61 -4.66 -19.46
N GLY A 102 -11.97 -5.76 -19.90
CA GLY A 102 -10.57 -5.79 -20.24
C GLY A 102 -9.62 -5.86 -19.06
N GLY A 103 -10.13 -5.92 -17.83
CA GLY A 103 -9.32 -6.08 -16.61
C GLY A 103 -8.47 -4.86 -16.26
N LYS A 104 -8.78 -3.68 -16.82
CA LYS A 104 -7.96 -2.48 -16.62
C LYS A 104 -8.81 -1.32 -16.07
N PRO A 105 -8.34 -0.68 -14.98
CA PRO A 105 -9.02 0.50 -14.47
C PRO A 105 -8.84 1.70 -15.40
N PRO A 106 -9.74 2.69 -15.32
CA PRO A 106 -9.55 3.95 -16.05
C PRO A 106 -8.28 4.68 -15.55
N GLN A 107 -7.73 5.54 -16.40
CA GLN A 107 -6.52 6.30 -16.10
C GLN A 107 -6.67 7.18 -14.85
N ASP A 108 -7.83 7.81 -14.67
CA ASP A 108 -8.07 8.67 -13.52
C ASP A 108 -8.10 7.88 -12.20
N LEU A 109 -8.64 6.67 -12.22
CA LEU A 109 -8.62 5.79 -11.04
C LEU A 109 -7.19 5.34 -10.74
N ALA A 110 -6.41 5.02 -11.78
CA ALA A 110 -4.99 4.65 -11.60
C ALA A 110 -4.22 5.79 -10.93
N GLN A 111 -4.44 7.03 -11.37
CA GLN A 111 -3.80 8.20 -10.77
C GLN A 111 -4.22 8.38 -9.30
N GLU A 112 -5.50 8.18 -9.01
CA GLU A 112 -6.02 8.29 -7.64
C GLU A 112 -5.39 7.23 -6.72
N MET A 113 -5.27 5.99 -7.20
CA MET A 113 -4.63 4.92 -6.45
C MET A 113 -3.17 5.23 -6.16
N TYR A 114 -2.45 5.76 -7.14
CA TYR A 114 -1.05 6.16 -6.94
C TYR A 114 -0.95 7.26 -5.89
N ASN A 115 -1.78 8.30 -5.99
CA ASN A 115 -1.75 9.40 -5.01
C ASN A 115 -2.02 8.89 -3.60
N SER A 116 -2.98 8.00 -3.44
CA SER A 116 -3.33 7.41 -2.13
C SER A 116 -2.21 6.53 -1.59
N ALA A 117 -1.61 5.71 -2.45
CA ALA A 117 -0.51 4.82 -2.05
C ALA A 117 0.71 5.63 -1.59
N CYS A 118 1.04 6.72 -2.29
CA CYS A 118 2.14 7.60 -1.90
C CYS A 118 1.88 8.25 -0.55
N LYS A 119 0.66 8.74 -0.32
CA LYS A 119 0.29 9.37 0.96
C LYS A 119 0.38 8.39 2.13
N ILE A 120 -0.09 7.17 1.93
CA ILE A 120 -0.02 6.13 2.96
C ILE A 120 1.44 5.82 3.29
N HIS A 121 2.25 5.55 2.29
CA HIS A 121 3.67 5.24 2.46
C HIS A 121 4.41 6.35 3.18
N GLU A 122 4.22 7.60 2.75
CA GLU A 122 4.87 8.76 3.35
C GLU A 122 4.41 8.98 4.79
N SER A 123 3.10 8.90 5.03
CA SER A 123 2.51 9.09 6.35
C SER A 123 3.04 8.05 7.34
N ILE A 124 3.15 6.80 6.92
CA ILE A 124 3.66 5.71 7.77
C ILE A 124 5.12 5.94 8.09
N GLY A 125 5.94 6.29 7.10
CA GLY A 125 7.36 6.57 7.33
C GLY A 125 7.55 7.70 8.34
N LYS A 126 6.79 8.77 8.20
CA LYS A 126 6.85 9.91 9.13
C LYS A 126 6.39 9.54 10.53
N SER A 127 5.32 8.76 10.64
CA SER A 127 4.79 8.34 11.96
C SER A 127 5.80 7.50 12.72
N ILE A 128 6.47 6.59 12.05
CA ILE A 128 7.49 5.75 12.66
C ILE A 128 8.70 6.60 13.09
N ASP A 129 9.17 7.48 12.21
CA ASP A 129 10.32 8.35 12.51
C ASP A 129 10.02 9.32 13.66
N GLN A 130 8.80 9.86 13.72
CA GLN A 130 8.42 10.77 14.81
C GLN A 130 8.43 10.06 16.16
N GLN A 131 8.01 8.80 16.22
CA GLN A 131 8.05 8.03 17.45
C GLN A 131 9.48 7.75 17.90
N GLU A 132 10.38 7.44 16.98
CA GLU A 132 11.80 7.25 17.29
C GLU A 132 12.44 8.52 17.79
N GLY A 133 12.02 9.69 17.25
CA GLY A 133 12.56 11.00 17.62
C GLY A 133 11.93 11.61 18.85
N ASN A 134 10.97 10.96 19.51
CA ASN A 134 10.28 11.49 20.68
C ASN A 134 11.12 11.24 21.93
N PRO A 135 11.57 12.30 22.65
CA PRO A 135 12.38 12.13 23.85
C PRO A 135 11.71 11.30 24.95
N ASN A 136 10.39 11.23 24.96
CA ASN A 136 9.66 10.45 25.95
C ASN A 136 9.74 8.93 25.70
N ASP A 137 10.14 8.53 24.50
CA ASP A 137 10.30 7.14 24.14
C ASP A 137 11.66 6.55 24.58
N GLU A 138 12.56 7.40 25.07
CA GLU A 138 13.88 6.97 25.52
C GLU A 138 13.89 6.45 26.97
N ASP A 139 12.80 6.63 27.65
CA ASP A 139 12.64 6.16 29.03
C ASP A 139 11.99 4.76 29.04
#